data_1fb24d5559e6503ef283cb0352078cf9
#
_entry.id   1fb24d5559e6503ef283cb0352078cf9
#
_cell.length_a   1.000
_cell.length_b   1.000
_cell.length_c   1.000
_cell.angle_alpha   90.00
_cell.angle_beta   90.00
_cell.angle_gamma   90.00
#
_symmetry.space_group_name_H-M   'P 1'
#
loop_
_entity.id
_entity.type
_entity.pdbx_description
1 polymer ?
#
loop_
_entity_poly.entity_id
_entity_poly.type
_entity_poly.pdbx_seq_one_letter_code
_entity_poly.pdbx_strand_id
1 'polypeptide(L)'
;MLRAVRFCLMIEGQQGVTWKGWLALAEAAERLGFEGLFRSDHYFSSEGVGGRGATDAWALLAALAAKTERIRLGTLVSPVTFRLPSVLAKNAATVDEVSGGRVEIGMGAGWWTEEHTQFGIPFPPTRERFEMLEEQLEIVHRLLTEERFSFEGTHYSLADAECFPKPVQRPRPPIVVGGKKVGTWMQRLIGAWADEFNTVGGSPDEIRERFGRARDGVAAAGRDPDTLVTSMMTWCFVAPTEAEYVAKLERARSLDPTAGPFDEYRADIEADCIVGTPERAAETLSKYAAAGVQRVMLNHELYDDIEMLELLATQVFPKVEG
;
A
#
# COMPACT_ATOMS: atom_id res chain seq x y z
N MET A 1 -21.61 -1.79 -15.40
CA MET A 1 -21.80 -2.28 -14.03
C MET A 1 -20.60 -1.80 -13.22
N LEU A 2 -20.79 -1.02 -12.18
CA LEU A 2 -19.74 -0.71 -11.21
C LEU A 2 -19.29 -2.03 -10.57
N ARG A 3 -17.98 -2.26 -10.50
CA ARG A 3 -17.43 -3.46 -9.84
C ARG A 3 -17.52 -3.26 -8.34
N ALA A 4 -17.87 -4.29 -7.59
CA ALA A 4 -17.86 -4.24 -6.13
C ALA A 4 -16.49 -3.79 -5.62
N VAL A 5 -16.49 -2.91 -4.63
CA VAL A 5 -15.24 -2.43 -3.98
C VAL A 5 -14.54 -3.60 -3.29
N ARG A 6 -13.23 -3.68 -3.46
CA ARG A 6 -12.38 -4.70 -2.84
C ARG A 6 -11.68 -4.11 -1.62
N PHE A 7 -11.57 -4.86 -0.54
CA PHE A 7 -11.03 -4.40 0.72
C PHE A 7 -9.75 -5.15 1.07
N CYS A 8 -8.70 -4.41 1.35
CA CYS A 8 -7.43 -4.92 1.82
C CYS A 8 -7.12 -4.35 3.20
N LEU A 9 -6.43 -5.14 4.01
CA LEU A 9 -5.85 -4.68 5.25
C LEU A 9 -4.49 -4.04 4.96
N MET A 10 -4.25 -2.85 5.51
CA MET A 10 -2.97 -2.16 5.48
C MET A 10 -2.45 -1.99 6.91
N ILE A 11 -1.17 -2.30 7.12
CA ILE A 11 -0.54 -2.22 8.44
C ILE A 11 0.76 -1.42 8.35
N GLU A 12 0.90 -0.44 9.24
CA GLU A 12 2.15 0.29 9.46
C GLU A 12 3.11 -0.58 10.28
N GLY A 13 3.93 -1.37 9.57
CA GLY A 13 4.77 -2.40 10.18
C GLY A 13 5.81 -1.89 11.16
N GLN A 14 6.17 -0.60 11.08
CA GLN A 14 7.11 0.08 11.96
C GLN A 14 6.52 0.44 13.34
N GLN A 15 5.24 0.20 13.55
CA GLN A 15 4.58 0.50 14.84
C GLN A 15 4.69 -0.65 15.86
N GLY A 16 5.70 -1.50 15.72
CA GLY A 16 6.01 -2.54 16.71
C GLY A 16 5.18 -3.81 16.58
N VAL A 17 4.64 -4.08 15.40
CA VAL A 17 3.86 -5.29 15.14
C VAL A 17 4.75 -6.53 15.25
N THR A 18 4.47 -7.39 16.22
CA THR A 18 5.22 -8.62 16.44
C THR A 18 4.88 -9.69 15.41
N TRP A 19 5.75 -10.72 15.26
CA TRP A 19 5.43 -11.86 14.41
C TRP A 19 4.07 -12.51 14.75
N LYS A 20 3.75 -12.63 16.04
CA LYS A 20 2.46 -13.16 16.50
C LYS A 20 1.29 -12.27 16.05
N GLY A 21 1.48 -10.94 16.11
CA GLY A 21 0.48 -9.97 15.62
C GLY A 21 0.28 -10.10 14.11
N TRP A 22 1.36 -10.21 13.35
CA TRP A 22 1.28 -10.41 11.90
C TRP A 22 0.52 -11.68 11.50
N LEU A 23 0.78 -12.79 12.20
CA LEU A 23 0.02 -14.04 11.96
C LEU A 23 -1.46 -13.87 12.27
N ALA A 24 -1.81 -13.27 13.41
CA ALA A 24 -3.20 -13.04 13.78
C ALA A 24 -3.94 -12.16 12.76
N LEU A 25 -3.29 -11.10 12.26
CA LEU A 25 -3.83 -10.24 11.21
C LEU A 25 -4.02 -10.99 9.87
N ALA A 26 -3.05 -11.80 9.47
CA ALA A 26 -3.12 -12.59 8.25
C ALA A 26 -4.24 -13.65 8.32
N GLU A 27 -4.32 -14.38 9.42
CA GLU A 27 -5.39 -15.37 9.68
C GLU A 27 -6.79 -14.71 9.69
N ALA A 28 -6.90 -13.54 10.34
CA ALA A 28 -8.14 -12.77 10.33
C ALA A 28 -8.51 -12.30 8.91
N ALA A 29 -7.56 -11.75 8.15
CA ALA A 29 -7.78 -11.31 6.78
C ALA A 29 -8.21 -12.47 5.86
N GLU A 30 -7.58 -13.65 6.01
CA GLU A 30 -7.98 -14.88 5.30
C GLU A 30 -9.42 -15.28 5.63
N ARG A 31 -9.72 -15.41 6.93
CA ARG A 31 -11.02 -15.88 7.41
C ARG A 31 -12.16 -14.92 7.06
N LEU A 32 -11.90 -13.61 7.14
CA LEU A 32 -12.91 -12.56 6.98
C LEU A 32 -13.11 -12.11 5.52
N GLY A 33 -12.38 -12.68 4.58
CA GLY A 33 -12.61 -12.41 3.16
C GLY A 33 -11.97 -11.12 2.65
N PHE A 34 -10.99 -10.55 3.34
CA PHE A 34 -10.17 -9.49 2.76
C PHE A 34 -9.46 -9.99 1.50
N GLU A 35 -9.29 -9.10 0.51
CA GLU A 35 -8.57 -9.45 -0.71
C GLU A 35 -7.08 -9.60 -0.48
N GLY A 36 -6.51 -8.78 0.40
CA GLY A 36 -5.08 -8.79 0.68
C GLY A 36 -4.69 -8.16 2.00
N LEU A 37 -3.43 -8.41 2.38
CA LEU A 37 -2.72 -7.78 3.47
C LEU A 37 -1.50 -7.05 2.92
N PHE A 38 -1.47 -5.75 3.10
CA PHE A 38 -0.36 -4.89 2.70
C PHE A 38 0.34 -4.31 3.92
N ARG A 39 1.59 -3.95 3.74
CA ARG A 39 2.37 -3.28 4.78
C ARG A 39 3.24 -2.16 4.21
N SER A 40 3.52 -1.16 5.05
CA SER A 40 4.58 -0.18 4.80
C SER A 40 5.95 -0.86 4.76
N ASP A 41 6.89 -0.27 4.03
CA ASP A 41 8.29 -0.72 3.99
C ASP A 41 9.14 0.37 4.66
N HIS A 42 9.08 0.37 5.99
CA HIS A 42 9.81 1.26 6.89
C HIS A 42 10.60 0.44 7.91
N TYR A 43 11.76 0.95 8.34
CA TYR A 43 12.63 0.35 9.34
C TYR A 43 12.55 1.01 10.71
N PHE A 44 11.87 2.17 10.80
CA PHE A 44 11.77 2.96 12.01
C PHE A 44 10.37 3.56 12.17
N SER A 45 9.92 3.84 13.41
CA SER A 45 8.64 4.48 13.65
C SER A 45 8.68 5.97 13.33
N SER A 46 7.80 6.43 12.43
CA SER A 46 7.67 7.84 12.05
C SER A 46 7.21 8.75 13.18
N GLU A 47 6.61 8.19 14.21
CA GLU A 47 6.16 8.93 15.41
C GLU A 47 7.30 9.18 16.40
N GLY A 48 8.54 8.82 16.05
CA GLY A 48 9.71 9.06 16.92
C GLY A 48 9.70 8.25 18.21
N VAL A 49 8.84 7.26 18.34
CA VAL A 49 8.76 6.39 19.52
C VAL A 49 9.91 5.39 19.47
N GLY A 50 10.95 5.66 20.24
CA GLY A 50 12.07 4.74 20.39
C GLY A 50 11.62 3.38 20.91
N GLY A 51 12.26 2.32 20.40
CA GLY A 51 12.00 0.94 20.84
C GLY A 51 10.83 0.22 20.17
N ARG A 52 10.05 0.87 19.31
CA ARG A 52 9.13 0.16 18.41
C ARG A 52 9.94 -0.53 17.33
N GLY A 53 9.84 -1.86 17.27
CA GLY A 53 10.54 -2.67 16.27
C GLY A 53 9.81 -2.67 14.93
N ALA A 54 10.58 -2.59 13.84
CA ALA A 54 10.10 -2.87 12.49
C ALA A 54 10.81 -4.11 11.94
N THR A 55 10.05 -5.03 11.34
CA THR A 55 10.63 -6.15 10.58
C THR A 55 10.87 -5.72 9.14
N ASP A 56 11.88 -6.30 8.46
CA ASP A 56 12.03 -6.08 7.02
C ASP A 56 10.76 -6.53 6.28
N ALA A 57 10.30 -5.71 5.34
CA ALA A 57 9.04 -5.94 4.67
C ALA A 57 9.05 -7.22 3.83
N TRP A 58 10.07 -7.41 3.01
CA TRP A 58 10.11 -8.53 2.06
C TRP A 58 10.40 -9.85 2.75
N ALA A 59 11.24 -9.86 3.80
CA ALA A 59 11.44 -11.04 4.63
C ALA A 59 10.15 -11.47 5.34
N LEU A 60 9.39 -10.50 5.85
CA LEU A 60 8.11 -10.78 6.48
C LEU A 60 7.06 -11.28 5.47
N LEU A 61 6.96 -10.64 4.29
CA LEU A 61 6.01 -11.07 3.24
C LEU A 61 6.29 -12.50 2.78
N ALA A 62 7.56 -12.91 2.68
CA ALA A 62 7.91 -14.31 2.38
C ALA A 62 7.41 -15.28 3.46
N ALA A 63 7.55 -14.91 4.74
CA ALA A 63 7.05 -15.71 5.84
C ALA A 63 5.51 -15.80 5.86
N LEU A 64 4.82 -14.68 5.62
CA LEU A 64 3.36 -14.66 5.52
C LEU A 64 2.85 -15.43 4.29
N ALA A 65 3.56 -15.36 3.16
CA ALA A 65 3.22 -16.11 1.97
C ALA A 65 3.17 -17.63 2.22
N ALA A 66 4.11 -18.12 3.05
CA ALA A 66 4.14 -19.55 3.44
C ALA A 66 3.09 -19.94 4.50
N LYS A 67 2.37 -18.96 5.08
CA LYS A 67 1.37 -19.17 6.14
C LYS A 67 -0.05 -18.85 5.71
N THR A 68 -0.23 -18.32 4.51
CA THR A 68 -1.54 -17.94 3.94
C THR A 68 -1.77 -18.67 2.62
N GLU A 69 -3.04 -18.80 2.22
CA GLU A 69 -3.41 -19.56 1.02
C GLU A 69 -4.12 -18.70 -0.04
N ARG A 70 -4.83 -17.65 0.38
CA ARG A 70 -5.72 -16.88 -0.49
C ARG A 70 -5.39 -15.40 -0.64
N ILE A 71 -5.12 -14.72 0.48
CA ILE A 71 -4.92 -13.27 0.47
C ILE A 71 -3.71 -12.87 -0.37
N ARG A 72 -3.85 -11.76 -1.08
CA ARG A 72 -2.74 -11.11 -1.74
C ARG A 72 -1.84 -10.42 -0.70
N LEU A 73 -0.56 -10.32 -1.02
CA LEU A 73 0.46 -9.78 -0.11
C LEU A 73 1.29 -8.73 -0.84
N GLY A 74 1.59 -7.61 -0.21
CA GLY A 74 2.40 -6.61 -0.88
C GLY A 74 2.94 -5.52 0.04
N THR A 75 3.82 -4.70 -0.52
CA THR A 75 4.26 -3.45 0.10
C THR A 75 3.40 -2.27 -0.37
N LEU A 76 3.17 -1.30 0.49
CA LEU A 76 2.51 -0.06 0.15
C LEU A 76 3.22 1.12 0.82
N VAL A 77 4.34 1.57 0.25
CA VAL A 77 5.09 1.03 -0.90
C VAL A 77 6.57 0.88 -0.55
N SER A 78 7.32 0.05 -1.29
CA SER A 78 8.79 -0.01 -1.15
C SER A 78 9.42 1.26 -1.71
N PRO A 79 10.22 2.01 -0.91
CA PRO A 79 10.92 3.19 -1.41
C PRO A 79 12.09 2.80 -2.31
N VAL A 80 12.27 3.56 -3.39
CA VAL A 80 13.32 3.35 -4.39
C VAL A 80 14.74 3.33 -3.80
N THR A 81 14.92 3.96 -2.66
CA THR A 81 16.21 4.13 -1.97
C THR A 81 16.66 2.92 -1.15
N PHE A 82 15.74 2.00 -0.79
CA PHE A 82 16.07 0.91 0.13
C PHE A 82 16.76 -0.27 -0.54
N ARG A 83 16.46 -0.53 -1.79
CA ARG A 83 16.97 -1.72 -2.50
C ARG A 83 17.33 -1.39 -3.94
N LEU A 84 18.38 -2.03 -4.42
CA LEU A 84 18.65 -2.06 -5.87
C LEU A 84 17.47 -2.72 -6.60
N PRO A 85 17.13 -2.26 -7.82
CA PRO A 85 16.01 -2.82 -8.58
C PRO A 85 16.13 -4.34 -8.81
N SER A 86 17.35 -4.84 -9.00
CA SER A 86 17.62 -6.27 -9.17
C SER A 86 17.33 -7.07 -7.89
N VAL A 87 17.62 -6.50 -6.72
CA VAL A 87 17.31 -7.12 -5.42
C VAL A 87 15.82 -7.12 -5.17
N LEU A 88 15.13 -6.01 -5.47
CA LEU A 88 13.67 -5.91 -5.35
C LEU A 88 12.96 -6.93 -6.25
N ALA A 89 13.38 -7.03 -7.52
CA ALA A 89 12.83 -8.01 -8.46
C ALA A 89 13.04 -9.45 -7.99
N LYS A 90 14.24 -9.75 -7.42
CA LYS A 90 14.53 -11.07 -6.88
C LYS A 90 13.66 -11.40 -5.66
N ASN A 91 13.46 -10.45 -4.75
CA ASN A 91 12.56 -10.62 -3.60
C ASN A 91 11.13 -10.88 -4.08
N ALA A 92 10.63 -10.06 -5.01
CA ALA A 92 9.29 -10.20 -5.56
C ALA A 92 9.07 -11.56 -6.24
N ALA A 93 10.00 -12.02 -7.08
CA ALA A 93 9.92 -13.33 -7.72
C ALA A 93 9.92 -14.47 -6.70
N THR A 94 10.73 -14.37 -5.63
CA THR A 94 10.78 -15.37 -4.55
C THR A 94 9.47 -15.42 -3.79
N VAL A 95 8.92 -14.26 -3.36
CA VAL A 95 7.65 -14.23 -2.63
C VAL A 95 6.50 -14.67 -3.52
N ASP A 96 6.56 -14.35 -4.82
CA ASP A 96 5.55 -14.80 -5.78
C ASP A 96 5.52 -16.33 -5.91
N GLU A 97 6.69 -16.96 -5.98
CA GLU A 97 6.82 -18.43 -6.00
C GLU A 97 6.29 -19.06 -4.69
N VAL A 98 6.74 -18.56 -3.53
CA VAL A 98 6.32 -19.08 -2.22
C VAL A 98 4.81 -18.90 -2.00
N SER A 99 4.24 -17.80 -2.47
CA SER A 99 2.80 -17.53 -2.34
C SER A 99 1.93 -18.24 -3.37
N GLY A 100 2.51 -18.86 -4.41
CA GLY A 100 1.75 -19.40 -5.53
C GLY A 100 1.08 -18.31 -6.38
N GLY A 101 1.71 -17.14 -6.53
CA GLY A 101 1.23 -16.07 -7.41
C GLY A 101 0.33 -15.03 -6.73
N ARG A 102 0.58 -14.68 -5.46
CA ARG A 102 -0.26 -13.72 -4.71
C ARG A 102 0.43 -12.41 -4.35
N VAL A 103 1.70 -12.21 -4.71
CA VAL A 103 2.41 -10.98 -4.36
C VAL A 103 2.06 -9.82 -5.28
N GLU A 104 2.13 -8.61 -4.75
CA GLU A 104 2.04 -7.33 -5.47
C GLU A 104 3.22 -6.43 -5.06
N ILE A 105 3.76 -5.68 -6.02
CA ILE A 105 4.96 -4.87 -5.83
C ILE A 105 4.56 -3.40 -5.73
N GLY A 106 4.45 -2.88 -4.52
CA GLY A 106 4.28 -1.45 -4.34
C GLY A 106 5.62 -0.72 -4.46
N MET A 107 5.66 0.33 -5.28
CA MET A 107 6.88 1.12 -5.53
C MET A 107 6.61 2.62 -5.43
N GLY A 108 7.55 3.34 -4.81
CA GLY A 108 7.45 4.79 -4.62
C GLY A 108 8.80 5.45 -4.41
N ALA A 109 8.82 6.80 -4.46
CA ALA A 109 10.06 7.58 -4.38
C ALA A 109 10.66 7.66 -2.96
N GLY A 110 9.93 7.25 -1.92
CA GLY A 110 10.30 7.47 -0.53
C GLY A 110 10.07 8.93 -0.09
N TRP A 111 9.97 9.15 1.20
CA TRP A 111 9.64 10.49 1.71
C TRP A 111 10.33 10.84 3.03
N TRP A 112 10.76 9.88 3.83
CA TRP A 112 11.16 10.12 5.22
C TRP A 112 12.67 10.13 5.41
N THR A 113 13.22 11.32 5.69
CA THR A 113 14.66 11.58 5.77
C THR A 113 15.32 10.93 6.97
N GLU A 114 14.65 10.97 8.14
CA GLU A 114 15.22 10.51 9.41
C GLU A 114 15.56 9.03 9.39
N GLU A 115 14.70 8.22 8.80
CA GLU A 115 14.91 6.78 8.64
C GLU A 115 16.16 6.49 7.79
N HIS A 116 16.32 7.21 6.69
CA HIS A 116 17.48 7.07 5.82
C HIS A 116 18.77 7.45 6.54
N THR A 117 18.74 8.54 7.30
CA THR A 117 19.88 9.00 8.10
C THR A 117 20.29 7.98 9.16
N GLN A 118 19.33 7.40 9.87
CA GLN A 118 19.60 6.41 10.92
C GLN A 118 20.17 5.11 10.39
N PHE A 119 19.73 4.67 9.22
CA PHE A 119 20.19 3.42 8.60
C PHE A 119 21.36 3.62 7.62
N GLY A 120 21.89 4.86 7.48
CA GLY A 120 22.99 5.15 6.57
C GLY A 120 22.61 4.95 5.09
N ILE A 121 21.33 5.03 4.76
CA ILE A 121 20.83 4.90 3.42
C ILE A 121 20.85 6.26 2.72
N PRO A 122 21.44 6.41 1.52
CA PRO A 122 21.42 7.67 0.80
C PRO A 122 19.99 8.15 0.53
N PHE A 123 19.74 9.44 0.75
CA PHE A 123 18.44 10.05 0.47
C PHE A 123 18.61 11.28 -0.43
N PRO A 124 18.73 11.07 -1.75
CA PRO A 124 18.94 12.15 -2.69
C PRO A 124 17.70 13.05 -2.81
N PRO A 125 17.83 14.24 -3.46
CA PRO A 125 16.71 15.16 -3.65
C PRO A 125 15.53 14.48 -4.36
N THR A 126 14.32 14.99 -4.11
CA THR A 126 13.07 14.40 -4.62
C THR A 126 13.10 14.15 -6.14
N ARG A 127 13.66 15.09 -6.91
CA ARG A 127 13.78 14.92 -8.38
C ARG A 127 14.58 13.68 -8.73
N GLU A 128 15.74 13.51 -8.11
CA GLU A 128 16.64 12.37 -8.35
C GLU A 128 15.97 11.05 -7.95
N ARG A 129 15.23 11.04 -6.81
CA ARG A 129 14.46 9.84 -6.42
C ARG A 129 13.36 9.47 -7.42
N PHE A 130 12.75 10.45 -8.09
CA PHE A 130 11.80 10.19 -9.17
C PHE A 130 12.48 9.65 -10.43
N GLU A 131 13.69 10.14 -10.77
CA GLU A 131 14.52 9.59 -11.86
C GLU A 131 14.90 8.14 -11.55
N MET A 132 15.37 7.88 -10.33
CA MET A 132 15.64 6.51 -9.85
C MET A 132 14.39 5.60 -9.92
N LEU A 133 13.22 6.11 -9.53
CA LEU A 133 11.96 5.34 -9.57
C LEU A 133 11.59 4.97 -11.02
N GLU A 134 11.77 5.87 -11.96
CA GLU A 134 11.51 5.61 -13.39
C GLU A 134 12.37 4.47 -13.91
N GLU A 135 13.69 4.53 -13.69
CA GLU A 135 14.61 3.46 -14.09
C GLU A 135 14.32 2.15 -13.34
N GLN A 136 14.00 2.23 -12.04
CA GLN A 136 13.72 1.04 -11.23
C GLN A 136 12.44 0.32 -11.68
N LEU A 137 11.39 1.07 -12.05
CA LEU A 137 10.14 0.48 -12.58
C LEU A 137 10.40 -0.30 -13.88
N GLU A 138 11.19 0.27 -14.80
CA GLU A 138 11.59 -0.41 -16.04
C GLU A 138 12.44 -1.65 -15.75
N ILE A 139 13.48 -1.53 -14.92
CA ILE A 139 14.38 -2.63 -14.60
C ILE A 139 13.62 -3.79 -13.92
N VAL A 140 12.77 -3.49 -12.94
CA VAL A 140 11.95 -4.52 -12.26
C VAL A 140 11.03 -5.21 -13.26
N HIS A 141 10.34 -4.44 -14.10
CA HIS A 141 9.50 -5.00 -15.15
C HIS A 141 10.28 -5.97 -16.04
N ARG A 142 11.42 -5.52 -16.61
CA ARG A 142 12.21 -6.30 -17.54
C ARG A 142 12.85 -7.52 -16.89
N LEU A 143 13.36 -7.42 -15.66
CA LEU A 143 13.89 -8.57 -14.91
C LEU A 143 12.83 -9.68 -14.70
N LEU A 144 11.58 -9.29 -14.49
CA LEU A 144 10.50 -10.25 -14.23
C LEU A 144 9.88 -10.82 -15.51
N THR A 145 10.04 -10.15 -16.67
CA THR A 145 9.38 -10.54 -17.93
C THR A 145 10.33 -11.05 -19.00
N GLU A 146 11.51 -10.46 -19.15
CA GLU A 146 12.50 -10.82 -20.19
C GLU A 146 13.46 -11.92 -19.69
N GLU A 147 13.96 -12.75 -20.59
CA GLU A 147 14.93 -13.78 -20.25
C GLU A 147 16.27 -13.16 -19.87
N ARG A 148 16.75 -12.23 -20.70
CA ARG A 148 18.03 -11.52 -20.53
C ARG A 148 17.94 -10.14 -21.17
N PHE A 149 18.52 -9.13 -20.51
CA PHE A 149 18.64 -7.77 -21.06
C PHE A 149 19.82 -7.02 -20.44
N SER A 150 20.24 -5.97 -21.12
CA SER A 150 21.13 -4.95 -20.56
C SER A 150 20.38 -3.64 -20.41
N PHE A 151 20.77 -2.83 -19.43
CA PHE A 151 20.21 -1.52 -19.17
C PHE A 151 21.33 -0.55 -18.84
N GLU A 152 21.30 0.63 -19.44
CA GLU A 152 22.24 1.72 -19.16
C GLU A 152 21.42 2.98 -18.89
N GLY A 153 21.33 3.38 -17.63
CA GLY A 153 20.61 4.55 -17.16
C GLY A 153 21.53 5.58 -16.51
N THR A 154 20.94 6.56 -15.87
CA THR A 154 21.67 7.57 -15.09
C THR A 154 22.05 7.05 -13.71
N HIS A 155 21.18 6.22 -13.12
CA HIS A 155 21.31 5.73 -11.75
C HIS A 155 21.66 4.26 -11.67
N TYR A 156 21.30 3.47 -12.67
CA TYR A 156 21.53 2.02 -12.69
C TYR A 156 22.12 1.57 -14.02
N SER A 157 23.01 0.58 -13.94
CA SER A 157 23.57 -0.12 -15.10
C SER A 157 23.52 -1.62 -14.84
N LEU A 158 23.01 -2.39 -15.79
CA LEU A 158 22.93 -3.84 -15.76
C LEU A 158 23.49 -4.42 -17.07
N ALA A 159 24.35 -5.42 -16.98
CA ALA A 159 24.93 -6.10 -18.14
C ALA A 159 24.44 -7.55 -18.17
N ASP A 160 23.81 -7.96 -19.27
CA ASP A 160 23.32 -9.32 -19.51
C ASP A 160 22.56 -9.91 -18.31
N ALA A 161 21.70 -9.09 -17.71
CA ALA A 161 20.99 -9.43 -16.47
C ALA A 161 19.91 -10.47 -16.71
N GLU A 162 19.90 -11.47 -15.86
CA GLU A 162 18.88 -12.55 -15.79
C GLU A 162 18.27 -12.60 -14.39
N CYS A 163 16.97 -12.86 -14.32
CA CYS A 163 16.28 -13.08 -13.06
C CYS A 163 15.46 -14.38 -13.13
N PHE A 164 15.98 -15.47 -12.60
CA PHE A 164 15.30 -16.76 -12.45
C PHE A 164 15.26 -17.18 -10.97
N PRO A 165 14.18 -17.89 -10.52
CA PRO A 165 13.02 -18.25 -11.33
C PRO A 165 12.20 -17.02 -11.76
N LYS A 166 11.46 -17.16 -12.86
CA LYS A 166 10.44 -16.16 -13.23
C LYS A 166 9.23 -16.29 -12.32
N PRO A 167 8.51 -15.20 -12.04
CA PRO A 167 7.30 -15.25 -11.21
C PRO A 167 6.28 -16.27 -11.71
N VAL A 168 5.42 -16.74 -10.80
CA VAL A 168 4.24 -17.56 -11.14
C VAL A 168 3.22 -16.73 -11.92
N GLN A 169 3.01 -15.48 -11.49
CA GLN A 169 2.11 -14.54 -12.16
C GLN A 169 2.66 -14.12 -13.53
N ARG A 170 1.78 -13.99 -14.53
CA ARG A 170 2.13 -13.58 -15.89
C ARG A 170 1.41 -12.30 -16.29
N PRO A 171 2.08 -11.36 -16.93
CA PRO A 171 3.51 -11.38 -17.30
C PRO A 171 4.44 -11.24 -16.09
N ARG A 172 3.99 -10.67 -14.97
CA ARG A 172 4.67 -10.47 -13.69
C ARG A 172 3.66 -10.18 -12.57
N PRO A 173 4.06 -10.14 -11.29
CA PRO A 173 3.26 -9.57 -10.22
C PRO A 173 2.80 -8.14 -10.55
N PRO A 174 1.59 -7.73 -10.18
CA PRO A 174 1.11 -6.35 -10.37
C PRO A 174 2.04 -5.33 -9.70
N ILE A 175 2.29 -4.23 -10.40
CA ILE A 175 3.01 -3.07 -9.86
C ILE A 175 2.00 -2.03 -9.39
N VAL A 176 2.08 -1.68 -8.10
CA VAL A 176 1.30 -0.61 -7.48
C VAL A 176 2.19 0.62 -7.35
N VAL A 177 1.82 1.72 -8.00
CA VAL A 177 2.53 3.00 -7.87
C VAL A 177 1.77 3.88 -6.88
N GLY A 178 2.43 4.29 -5.80
CA GLY A 178 1.84 5.12 -4.75
C GLY A 178 2.14 6.61 -4.91
N GLY A 179 1.14 7.48 -4.67
CA GLY A 179 1.36 8.91 -4.64
C GLY A 179 0.13 9.77 -4.36
N LYS A 180 0.33 10.89 -3.64
CA LYS A 180 -0.75 11.85 -3.33
C LYS A 180 -0.99 12.87 -4.46
N LYS A 181 0.05 13.23 -5.21
CA LYS A 181 -0.02 14.24 -6.29
C LYS A 181 0.28 13.58 -7.64
N VAL A 182 -0.63 13.76 -8.59
CA VAL A 182 -0.48 13.23 -9.95
C VAL A 182 -0.12 14.38 -10.90
N GLY A 183 1.15 14.80 -10.87
CA GLY A 183 1.73 15.72 -11.86
C GLY A 183 2.13 14.99 -13.15
N THR A 184 2.60 15.72 -14.16
CA THR A 184 2.95 15.20 -15.48
C THR A 184 3.96 14.03 -15.41
N TRP A 185 4.94 14.11 -14.52
CA TRP A 185 5.90 13.02 -14.34
C TRP A 185 5.23 11.76 -13.79
N MET A 186 4.45 11.90 -12.70
CA MET A 186 3.72 10.77 -12.13
C MET A 186 2.74 10.15 -13.14
N GLN A 187 2.05 10.98 -13.96
CA GLN A 187 1.21 10.47 -15.06
C GLN A 187 1.99 9.58 -16.02
N ARG A 188 3.21 10.00 -16.40
CA ARG A 188 4.08 9.21 -17.27
C ARG A 188 4.48 7.89 -16.64
N LEU A 189 4.89 7.88 -15.36
CA LEU A 189 5.27 6.66 -14.65
C LEU A 189 4.09 5.68 -14.51
N ILE A 190 2.93 6.19 -14.10
CA ILE A 190 1.70 5.39 -14.01
C ILE A 190 1.34 4.83 -15.39
N GLY A 191 1.37 5.68 -16.40
CA GLY A 191 1.04 5.30 -17.77
C GLY A 191 1.90 4.19 -18.32
N ALA A 192 3.19 4.24 -18.08
CA ALA A 192 4.12 3.26 -18.60
C ALA A 192 4.10 1.92 -17.83
N TRP A 193 4.00 1.95 -16.51
CA TRP A 193 4.39 0.82 -15.67
C TRP A 193 3.32 0.31 -14.69
N ALA A 194 2.39 1.17 -14.21
CA ALA A 194 1.47 0.79 -13.16
C ALA A 194 0.33 -0.12 -13.65
N ASP A 195 0.02 -1.16 -12.88
CA ASP A 195 -1.21 -1.91 -12.96
C ASP A 195 -2.26 -1.34 -11.99
N GLU A 196 -1.79 -0.74 -10.91
CA GLU A 196 -2.60 -0.05 -9.92
C GLU A 196 -1.97 1.28 -9.53
N PHE A 197 -2.80 2.33 -9.43
CA PHE A 197 -2.43 3.59 -8.81
C PHE A 197 -3.10 3.70 -7.45
N ASN A 198 -2.28 3.83 -6.40
CA ASN A 198 -2.74 4.05 -5.04
C ASN A 198 -2.53 5.50 -4.60
N THR A 199 -3.56 6.12 -4.03
CA THR A 199 -3.47 7.45 -3.42
C THR A 199 -3.83 7.39 -1.94
N VAL A 200 -3.46 8.42 -1.18
CA VAL A 200 -3.76 8.54 0.25
C VAL A 200 -4.64 9.73 0.52
N GLY A 201 -5.66 9.55 1.38
CA GLY A 201 -6.52 10.61 1.90
C GLY A 201 -7.08 11.58 0.86
N GLY A 202 -7.99 12.43 1.29
CA GLY A 202 -8.60 13.48 0.48
C GLY A 202 -10.10 13.26 0.27
N SER A 203 -10.79 14.34 -0.08
CA SER A 203 -12.20 14.30 -0.40
C SER A 203 -12.51 13.42 -1.63
N PRO A 204 -13.73 12.90 -1.77
CA PRO A 204 -14.12 12.11 -2.94
C PRO A 204 -13.86 12.85 -4.28
N ASP A 205 -13.99 14.17 -4.33
CA ASP A 205 -13.74 14.94 -5.55
C ASP A 205 -12.25 15.02 -5.89
N GLU A 206 -11.38 15.24 -4.90
CA GLU A 206 -9.93 15.18 -5.09
C GLU A 206 -9.46 13.79 -5.53
N ILE A 207 -10.03 12.73 -4.96
CA ILE A 207 -9.73 11.34 -5.35
C ILE A 207 -10.14 11.09 -6.81
N ARG A 208 -11.33 11.54 -7.20
CA ARG A 208 -11.81 11.44 -8.60
C ARG A 208 -10.87 12.17 -9.56
N GLU A 209 -10.43 13.39 -9.22
CA GLU A 209 -9.48 14.14 -10.04
C GLU A 209 -8.14 13.40 -10.18
N ARG A 210 -7.58 12.91 -9.08
CA ARG A 210 -6.31 12.16 -9.10
C ARG A 210 -6.40 10.92 -9.98
N PHE A 211 -7.50 10.17 -9.90
CA PHE A 211 -7.73 8.98 -10.73
C PHE A 211 -7.94 9.36 -12.21
N GLY A 212 -8.65 10.44 -12.51
CA GLY A 212 -8.77 10.97 -13.86
C GLY A 212 -7.39 11.24 -14.47
N ARG A 213 -6.56 11.99 -13.76
CA ARG A 213 -5.18 12.28 -14.20
C ARG A 213 -4.31 11.03 -14.36
N ALA A 214 -4.46 10.04 -13.48
CA ALA A 214 -3.74 8.76 -13.62
C ALA A 214 -4.16 8.02 -14.89
N ARG A 215 -5.46 7.92 -15.17
CA ARG A 215 -6.00 7.32 -16.40
C ARG A 215 -5.59 8.08 -17.66
N ASP A 216 -5.52 9.42 -17.61
CA ASP A 216 -4.98 10.22 -18.72
C ASP A 216 -3.54 9.84 -19.05
N GLY A 217 -2.71 9.56 -18.02
CA GLY A 217 -1.35 9.05 -18.19
C GLY A 217 -1.31 7.69 -18.89
N VAL A 218 -2.22 6.78 -18.52
CA VAL A 218 -2.35 5.44 -19.15
C VAL A 218 -2.76 5.57 -20.62
N ALA A 219 -3.74 6.43 -20.92
CA ALA A 219 -4.17 6.72 -22.29
C ALA A 219 -3.04 7.34 -23.13
N ALA A 220 -2.30 8.30 -22.56
CA ALA A 220 -1.15 8.93 -23.23
C ALA A 220 -0.02 7.95 -23.53
N ALA A 221 0.12 6.87 -22.74
CA ALA A 221 1.05 5.78 -22.99
C ALA A 221 0.53 4.73 -24.00
N GLY A 222 -0.65 4.94 -24.59
CA GLY A 222 -1.26 4.01 -25.56
C GLY A 222 -1.87 2.75 -24.94
N ARG A 223 -2.08 2.74 -23.62
CA ARG A 223 -2.73 1.65 -22.88
C ARG A 223 -4.21 1.96 -22.68
N ASP A 224 -5.01 0.93 -22.44
CA ASP A 224 -6.43 1.09 -22.08
C ASP A 224 -6.55 1.60 -20.63
N PRO A 225 -7.10 2.82 -20.40
CA PRO A 225 -7.27 3.39 -19.06
C PRO A 225 -8.11 2.55 -18.10
N ASP A 226 -9.01 1.71 -18.63
CA ASP A 226 -9.88 0.85 -17.83
C ASP A 226 -9.13 -0.37 -17.24
N THR A 227 -7.90 -0.62 -17.71
CA THR A 227 -7.01 -1.63 -17.13
C THR A 227 -6.33 -1.17 -15.85
N LEU A 228 -6.28 0.14 -15.60
CA LEU A 228 -5.69 0.68 -14.37
C LEU A 228 -6.64 0.48 -13.18
N VAL A 229 -6.19 -0.29 -12.21
CA VAL A 229 -6.87 -0.35 -10.92
C VAL A 229 -6.62 0.94 -10.15
N THR A 230 -7.68 1.52 -9.58
CA THR A 230 -7.61 2.73 -8.77
C THR A 230 -7.93 2.41 -7.32
N SER A 231 -6.98 2.69 -6.42
CA SER A 231 -7.13 2.40 -5.01
C SER A 231 -6.77 3.59 -4.11
N MET A 232 -7.27 3.55 -2.90
CA MET A 232 -6.89 4.52 -1.88
C MET A 232 -6.47 3.82 -0.58
N MET A 233 -5.49 4.39 0.11
CA MET A 233 -5.16 4.05 1.49
C MET A 233 -5.76 5.10 2.41
N THR A 234 -6.42 4.66 3.47
CA THR A 234 -7.00 5.53 4.49
C THR A 234 -7.03 4.83 5.84
N TRP A 235 -6.93 5.60 6.92
CA TRP A 235 -7.09 5.06 8.27
C TRP A 235 -8.52 4.61 8.52
N CYS A 236 -8.66 3.62 9.39
CA CYS A 236 -9.94 3.02 9.69
C CYS A 236 -10.13 2.84 11.20
N PHE A 237 -11.16 3.49 11.75
CA PHE A 237 -11.54 3.37 13.17
C PHE A 237 -13.05 3.18 13.26
N VAL A 238 -13.50 1.94 13.32
CA VAL A 238 -14.92 1.59 13.36
C VAL A 238 -15.23 0.83 14.64
N ALA A 239 -16.37 1.17 15.27
CA ALA A 239 -16.84 0.50 16.47
C ALA A 239 -18.38 0.36 16.44
N PRO A 240 -18.98 -0.58 17.21
CA PRO A 240 -20.42 -0.79 17.22
C PRO A 240 -21.24 0.44 17.63
N THR A 241 -20.69 1.28 18.49
CA THR A 241 -21.34 2.50 19.01
C THR A 241 -20.43 3.71 18.93
N GLU A 242 -21.01 4.91 18.95
CA GLU A 242 -20.25 6.17 18.98
C GLU A 242 -19.35 6.27 20.22
N ALA A 243 -19.79 5.79 21.38
CA ALA A 243 -18.99 5.81 22.60
C ALA A 243 -17.74 4.91 22.48
N GLU A 244 -17.87 3.73 21.91
CA GLU A 244 -16.76 2.81 21.67
C GLU A 244 -15.82 3.34 20.60
N TYR A 245 -16.35 4.01 19.57
CA TYR A 245 -15.55 4.70 18.56
C TYR A 245 -14.68 5.80 19.19
N VAL A 246 -15.27 6.66 20.02
CA VAL A 246 -14.52 7.71 20.74
C VAL A 246 -13.43 7.10 21.60
N ALA A 247 -13.74 6.05 22.36
CA ALA A 247 -12.73 5.36 23.19
C ALA A 247 -11.60 4.75 22.34
N LYS A 248 -11.93 4.22 21.16
CA LYS A 248 -10.94 3.70 20.20
C LYS A 248 -10.02 4.79 19.68
N LEU A 249 -10.55 5.97 19.34
CA LEU A 249 -9.75 7.12 18.93
C LEU A 249 -8.86 7.65 20.06
N GLU A 250 -9.35 7.70 21.29
CA GLU A 250 -8.53 8.09 22.44
C GLU A 250 -7.36 7.12 22.67
N ARG A 251 -7.62 5.82 22.46
CA ARG A 251 -6.56 4.80 22.52
C ARG A 251 -5.52 5.03 21.41
N ALA A 252 -5.93 5.23 20.16
CA ALA A 252 -5.04 5.49 19.05
C ALA A 252 -4.19 6.75 19.30
N ARG A 253 -4.84 7.86 19.68
CA ARG A 253 -4.15 9.11 20.04
C ARG A 253 -3.11 8.91 21.15
N SER A 254 -3.42 8.10 22.16
CA SER A 254 -2.48 7.84 23.27
C SER A 254 -1.22 7.08 22.86
N LEU A 255 -1.24 6.42 21.73
CA LEU A 255 -0.09 5.71 21.14
C LEU A 255 0.78 6.63 20.28
N ASP A 256 0.28 7.79 19.86
CA ASP A 256 1.02 8.79 19.10
C ASP A 256 1.47 9.93 20.01
N PRO A 257 2.74 10.01 20.37
CA PRO A 257 3.26 11.07 21.25
C PRO A 257 3.26 12.46 20.58
N THR A 258 3.04 12.53 19.28
CA THR A 258 2.97 13.77 18.50
C THR A 258 1.54 14.28 18.36
N ALA A 259 0.55 13.48 18.71
CA ALA A 259 -0.85 13.83 18.61
C ALA A 259 -1.24 15.02 19.50
N GLY A 260 -1.96 15.97 18.92
CA GLY A 260 -2.49 17.16 19.61
C GLY A 260 -3.65 16.83 20.59
N PRO A 261 -4.38 17.87 21.05
CA PRO A 261 -5.59 17.71 21.82
C PRO A 261 -6.60 16.78 21.12
N PHE A 262 -7.39 16.06 21.92
CA PHE A 262 -8.31 15.02 21.38
C PHE A 262 -9.31 15.58 20.35
N ASP A 263 -9.88 16.74 20.59
CA ASP A 263 -10.88 17.32 19.67
C ASP A 263 -10.26 17.68 18.30
N GLU A 264 -9.03 18.17 18.28
CA GLU A 264 -8.29 18.45 17.04
C GLU A 264 -7.93 17.14 16.31
N TYR A 265 -7.34 16.19 17.04
CA TYR A 265 -7.02 14.85 16.50
C TYR A 265 -8.25 14.17 15.91
N ARG A 266 -9.38 14.21 16.62
CA ARG A 266 -10.65 13.65 16.16
C ARG A 266 -11.12 14.34 14.87
N ALA A 267 -11.09 15.66 14.81
CA ALA A 267 -11.50 16.42 13.65
C ALA A 267 -10.66 16.07 12.40
N ASP A 268 -9.35 15.95 12.56
CA ASP A 268 -8.43 15.60 11.48
C ASP A 268 -8.70 14.17 10.96
N ILE A 269 -8.90 13.22 11.85
CA ILE A 269 -9.22 11.82 11.49
C ILE A 269 -10.60 11.74 10.82
N GLU A 270 -11.61 12.45 11.31
CA GLU A 270 -12.96 12.42 10.75
C GLU A 270 -13.06 13.09 9.36
N ALA A 271 -12.10 13.94 8.99
CA ALA A 271 -12.10 14.63 7.71
C ALA A 271 -11.87 13.69 6.51
N ASP A 272 -10.94 12.74 6.62
CA ASP A 272 -10.41 11.97 5.49
C ASP A 272 -10.40 10.44 5.71
N CYS A 273 -10.88 9.94 6.88
CA CYS A 273 -10.76 8.53 7.25
C CYS A 273 -12.10 7.80 7.26
N ILE A 274 -12.05 6.47 7.34
CA ILE A 274 -13.22 5.60 7.49
C ILE A 274 -13.48 5.41 8.98
N VAL A 275 -14.51 6.06 9.51
CA VAL A 275 -14.68 6.22 10.96
C VAL A 275 -16.13 6.08 11.42
N GLY A 276 -16.30 5.83 12.73
CA GLY A 276 -17.59 5.86 13.44
C GLY A 276 -18.27 4.51 13.53
N THR A 277 -19.59 4.49 13.44
CA THR A 277 -20.39 3.25 13.43
C THR A 277 -20.31 2.57 12.06
N PRO A 278 -20.70 1.28 11.96
CA PRO A 278 -20.73 0.56 10.70
C PRO A 278 -21.54 1.28 9.60
N GLU A 279 -22.63 1.94 9.94
CA GLU A 279 -23.47 2.69 9.01
C GLU A 279 -22.72 3.89 8.44
N ARG A 280 -22.07 4.68 9.29
CA ARG A 280 -21.29 5.85 8.88
C ARG A 280 -20.09 5.43 8.01
N ALA A 281 -19.41 4.36 8.40
CA ALA A 281 -18.28 3.81 7.64
C ALA A 281 -18.69 3.33 6.24
N ALA A 282 -19.82 2.60 6.14
CA ALA A 282 -20.35 2.13 4.86
C ALA A 282 -20.79 3.28 3.95
N GLU A 283 -21.45 4.30 4.50
CA GLU A 283 -21.81 5.51 3.75
C GLU A 283 -20.59 6.24 3.20
N THR A 284 -19.54 6.38 4.01
CA THR A 284 -18.29 7.03 3.58
C THR A 284 -17.61 6.22 2.48
N LEU A 285 -17.51 4.91 2.64
CA LEU A 285 -16.94 4.01 1.62
C LEU A 285 -17.74 4.06 0.31
N SER A 286 -19.07 4.15 0.36
CA SER A 286 -19.91 4.27 -0.83
C SER A 286 -19.66 5.60 -1.59
N LYS A 287 -19.38 6.70 -0.87
CA LYS A 287 -18.98 7.98 -1.49
C LYS A 287 -17.65 7.84 -2.24
N TYR A 288 -16.68 7.13 -1.68
CA TYR A 288 -15.41 6.85 -2.34
C TYR A 288 -15.56 5.87 -3.52
N ALA A 289 -16.41 4.87 -3.41
CA ALA A 289 -16.75 4.00 -4.53
C ALA A 289 -17.31 4.79 -5.71
N ALA A 290 -18.25 5.71 -5.45
CA ALA A 290 -18.82 6.61 -6.46
C ALA A 290 -17.77 7.60 -7.03
N ALA A 291 -16.67 7.86 -6.32
CA ALA A 291 -15.53 8.63 -6.81
C ALA A 291 -14.56 7.81 -7.66
N GLY A 292 -14.81 6.51 -7.82
CA GLY A 292 -14.01 5.62 -8.66
C GLY A 292 -12.98 4.79 -7.90
N VAL A 293 -13.07 4.71 -6.56
CA VAL A 293 -12.25 3.80 -5.77
C VAL A 293 -12.71 2.36 -6.03
N GLN A 294 -11.83 1.54 -6.57
CA GLN A 294 -12.09 0.12 -6.84
C GLN A 294 -11.54 -0.80 -5.75
N ARG A 295 -10.58 -0.29 -4.96
CA ARG A 295 -9.91 -1.02 -3.91
C ARG A 295 -9.55 -0.09 -2.76
N VAL A 296 -9.84 -0.49 -1.54
CA VAL A 296 -9.51 0.30 -0.34
C VAL A 296 -8.48 -0.46 0.49
N MET A 297 -7.37 0.22 0.80
CA MET A 297 -6.36 -0.24 1.73
C MET A 297 -6.67 0.38 3.10
N LEU A 298 -7.33 -0.37 3.96
CA LEU A 298 -7.76 0.07 5.29
C LEU A 298 -6.57 0.00 6.25
N ASN A 299 -6.00 1.16 6.57
CA ASN A 299 -4.90 1.25 7.53
C ASN A 299 -5.43 1.02 8.95
N HIS A 300 -5.03 -0.12 9.52
CA HIS A 300 -5.43 -0.56 10.83
C HIS A 300 -4.32 -0.30 11.85
N GLU A 301 -4.38 0.83 12.52
CA GLU A 301 -3.36 1.28 13.46
C GLU A 301 -3.37 0.49 14.77
N LEU A 302 -4.55 0.15 15.25
CA LEU A 302 -4.73 -0.69 16.45
C LEU A 302 -4.66 -2.18 16.08
N TYR A 303 -3.52 -2.63 15.59
CA TYR A 303 -3.30 -3.94 14.98
C TYR A 303 -3.69 -5.16 15.85
N ASP A 304 -3.91 -4.98 17.14
CA ASP A 304 -4.39 -6.01 18.07
C ASP A 304 -5.93 -6.07 18.17
N ASP A 305 -6.64 -5.11 17.57
CA ASP A 305 -8.10 -5.03 17.54
C ASP A 305 -8.69 -5.84 16.38
N ILE A 306 -8.66 -7.16 16.51
CA ILE A 306 -9.23 -8.07 15.50
C ILE A 306 -10.78 -7.96 15.43
N GLU A 307 -11.43 -7.55 16.50
CA GLU A 307 -12.89 -7.36 16.54
C GLU A 307 -13.34 -6.27 15.54
N MET A 308 -12.52 -5.23 15.33
CA MET A 308 -12.82 -4.23 14.31
C MET A 308 -12.80 -4.85 12.89
N LEU A 309 -11.90 -5.77 12.60
CA LEU A 309 -11.87 -6.45 11.31
C LEU A 309 -13.13 -7.32 11.10
N GLU A 310 -13.61 -7.98 12.13
CA GLU A 310 -14.86 -8.75 12.10
C GLU A 310 -16.07 -7.83 11.87
N LEU A 311 -16.10 -6.69 12.56
CA LEU A 311 -17.14 -5.68 12.39
C LEU A 311 -17.17 -5.14 10.95
N LEU A 312 -16.01 -4.80 10.39
CA LEU A 312 -15.89 -4.35 9.01
C LEU A 312 -16.42 -5.39 8.02
N ALA A 313 -15.98 -6.65 8.14
CA ALA A 313 -16.34 -7.71 7.21
C ALA A 313 -17.83 -8.08 7.28
N THR A 314 -18.42 -8.03 8.47
CA THR A 314 -19.82 -8.50 8.69
C THR A 314 -20.87 -7.40 8.60
N GLN A 315 -20.51 -6.16 8.95
CA GLN A 315 -21.49 -5.08 9.07
C GLN A 315 -21.24 -3.87 8.17
N VAL A 316 -20.00 -3.70 7.65
CA VAL A 316 -19.66 -2.57 6.79
C VAL A 316 -19.63 -3.00 5.32
N PHE A 317 -18.76 -3.95 4.96
CA PHE A 317 -18.52 -4.33 3.55
C PHE A 317 -19.80 -4.74 2.80
N PRO A 318 -20.74 -5.52 3.39
CA PRO A 318 -21.97 -5.89 2.71
C PRO A 318 -22.90 -4.71 2.38
N LYS A 319 -22.72 -3.55 3.04
CA LYS A 319 -23.54 -2.35 2.85
C LYS A 319 -22.93 -1.33 1.91
N VAL A 320 -21.68 -1.55 1.45
CA VAL A 320 -21.00 -0.60 0.54
C VAL A 320 -21.61 -0.75 -0.85
N GLU A 321 -22.24 0.33 -1.32
CA GLU A 321 -22.78 0.43 -2.66
C GLU A 321 -21.66 0.84 -3.63
N GLY A 322 -21.47 0.07 -4.69
CA GLY A 322 -20.46 0.27 -5.73
C GLY A 322 -21.05 0.33 -7.13
#